data_ebec952f6236385ba1c5c87f218e94d1
#
_entry.id   ebec952f6236385ba1c5c87f218e94d1
#
_cell.length_a   1.000
_cell.length_b   1.000
_cell.length_c   1.000
_cell.angle_alpha   90.00
_cell.angle_beta   90.00
_cell.angle_gamma   90.00
#
_symmetry.space_group_name_H-M   'P 1'
#
loop_
_entity.id
_entity.type
_entity.pdbx_description
1 polymer ?
#
loop_
_entity_poly.entity_id
_entity_poly.type
_entity_poly.pdbx_seq_one_letter_code
_entity_poly.pdbx_strand_id
1 'polypeptide(L)'
;RQIGERDDVVKLYVEDYVNTYLKRLYPAGGQDLRVGLLLGSAESYEGTPYLFIDGALEMENVTAAGEKVVFSEAAWRKAYQGIEETFPKRTVQGWFICGAPGCILSPLNYWKQHGQYFGGKNQLMYLNSGIDGEEALYVASEDGFYRLKGYSVYYERNQMMQDYMILRKDVHRVETGSGDRVIRDFRSRMEGRKQEAVSRNGTIRTLGT
;
A
#
# COMPACT_ATOMS: atom_id res chain seq x y z
N ARG A 1 -15.91 3.43 8.63
CA ARG A 1 -15.51 3.54 10.05
C ARG A 1 -14.40 4.58 10.19
N GLN A 2 -14.59 5.51 11.09
CA GLN A 2 -13.57 6.51 11.39
C GLN A 2 -12.47 5.92 12.29
N ILE A 3 -11.23 6.12 11.92
CA ILE A 3 -10.05 5.80 12.72
C ILE A 3 -9.43 7.12 13.17
N GLY A 4 -9.33 7.32 14.49
CA GLY A 4 -8.87 8.60 15.04
C GLY A 4 -9.89 9.71 14.88
N GLU A 5 -9.43 10.94 14.82
CA GLU A 5 -10.27 12.13 14.67
C GLU A 5 -10.40 12.55 13.21
N ARG A 6 -11.39 13.38 12.92
CA ARG A 6 -11.55 13.94 11.58
C ARG A 6 -10.42 14.94 11.31
N ASP A 7 -9.90 14.90 10.11
CA ASP A 7 -8.85 15.81 9.66
C ASP A 7 -9.40 16.76 8.60
N ASP A 8 -9.08 18.05 8.71
CA ASP A 8 -9.53 19.07 7.77
C ASP A 8 -8.48 19.42 6.72
N VAL A 9 -7.24 19.00 6.90
CA VAL A 9 -6.15 19.23 5.94
C VAL A 9 -6.27 18.30 4.74
N VAL A 10 -6.47 17.00 5.02
CA VAL A 10 -6.67 15.98 3.99
C VAL A 10 -7.77 15.04 4.45
N LYS A 11 -8.76 14.83 3.58
CA LYS A 11 -9.80 13.82 3.79
C LYS A 11 -9.31 12.51 3.21
N LEU A 12 -8.86 11.61 4.06
CA LEU A 12 -8.29 10.34 3.65
C LEU A 12 -9.30 9.20 3.86
N TYR A 13 -9.48 8.42 2.80
CA TYR A 13 -10.33 7.23 2.79
C TYR A 13 -9.48 6.04 2.37
N VAL A 14 -9.43 5.01 3.21
CA VAL A 14 -8.67 3.79 2.95
C VAL A 14 -9.64 2.62 2.86
N GLU A 15 -9.58 1.87 1.77
CA GLU A 15 -10.44 0.71 1.59
C GLU A 15 -10.05 -0.40 2.57
N ASP A 16 -11.03 -1.16 3.03
CA ASP A 16 -10.89 -2.13 4.12
C ASP A 16 -9.78 -3.16 3.91
N TYR A 17 -9.66 -3.73 2.71
CA TYR A 17 -8.61 -4.72 2.43
C TYR A 17 -7.21 -4.11 2.50
N VAL A 18 -7.07 -2.88 2.04
CA VAL A 18 -5.79 -2.15 2.16
C VAL A 18 -5.45 -1.90 3.61
N ASN A 19 -6.44 -1.44 4.38
CA ASN A 19 -6.24 -1.18 5.81
C ASN A 19 -5.83 -2.46 6.55
N THR A 20 -6.49 -3.57 6.29
CA THR A 20 -6.17 -4.87 6.87
C THR A 20 -4.77 -5.35 6.48
N TYR A 21 -4.44 -5.20 5.19
CA TYR A 21 -3.11 -5.57 4.67
C TYR A 21 -2.00 -4.80 5.38
N LEU A 22 -2.13 -3.48 5.46
CA LEU A 22 -1.12 -2.62 6.08
C LEU A 22 -0.94 -2.92 7.57
N LYS A 23 -2.03 -3.17 8.28
CA LYS A 23 -1.98 -3.49 9.72
C LYS A 23 -1.29 -4.82 10.01
N ARG A 24 -1.35 -5.76 9.09
CA ARG A 24 -0.75 -7.09 9.23
C ARG A 24 0.62 -7.23 8.58
N LEU A 25 1.07 -6.18 7.89
CA LEU A 25 2.33 -6.22 7.17
C LEU A 25 3.47 -5.80 8.09
N TYR A 26 4.18 -6.76 8.61
CA TYR A 26 5.37 -6.52 9.41
C TYR A 26 6.47 -7.52 9.04
N PRO A 27 7.75 -7.11 9.21
CA PRO A 27 8.87 -7.97 8.85
C PRO A 27 8.93 -9.24 9.68
N ALA A 28 9.37 -10.31 9.06
CA ALA A 28 9.64 -11.59 9.70
C ALA A 28 11.02 -12.07 9.23
N GLY A 29 11.63 -12.97 10.01
CA GLY A 29 12.86 -13.63 9.57
C GLY A 29 14.09 -12.73 9.45
N GLY A 30 14.21 -11.70 10.28
CA GLY A 30 15.39 -10.84 10.32
C GLY A 30 15.37 -9.64 9.38
N GLN A 31 14.27 -9.39 8.70
CA GLN A 31 14.08 -8.16 7.94
C GLN A 31 13.78 -7.01 8.89
N ASP A 32 14.30 -5.81 8.59
CA ASP A 32 14.05 -4.63 9.41
C ASP A 32 12.76 -3.91 9.03
N LEU A 33 12.55 -3.73 7.75
CA LEU A 33 11.42 -2.94 7.22
C LEU A 33 10.82 -3.59 5.99
N ARG A 34 9.51 -3.35 5.80
CA ARG A 34 8.82 -3.63 4.54
C ARG A 34 8.30 -2.31 3.99
N VAL A 35 8.57 -2.06 2.73
CA VAL A 35 8.32 -0.78 2.09
C VAL A 35 7.54 -0.98 0.81
N GLY A 36 6.62 -0.07 0.52
CA GLY A 36 5.87 -0.13 -0.71
C GLY A 36 5.07 1.14 -0.99
N LEU A 37 4.20 1.04 -1.98
CA LEU A 37 3.43 2.16 -2.50
C LEU A 37 1.97 2.09 -2.10
N LEU A 38 1.40 3.24 -1.79
CA LEU A 38 -0.04 3.42 -1.62
C LEU A 38 -0.63 3.89 -2.94
N LEU A 39 -1.67 3.21 -3.39
CA LEU A 39 -2.26 3.40 -4.71
C LEU A 39 -3.72 3.79 -4.61
N GLY A 40 -4.16 4.65 -5.50
CA GLY A 40 -5.55 5.07 -5.51
C GLY A 40 -5.77 6.29 -6.37
N SER A 41 -6.60 7.19 -5.90
CA SER A 41 -6.94 8.41 -6.61
C SER A 41 -7.03 9.60 -5.66
N ALA A 42 -6.91 10.79 -6.23
CA ALA A 42 -7.04 12.04 -5.51
C ALA A 42 -8.04 12.94 -6.22
N GLU A 43 -8.90 13.59 -5.43
CA GLU A 43 -9.87 14.55 -5.91
C GLU A 43 -9.80 15.81 -5.03
N SER A 44 -10.27 16.92 -5.55
CA SER A 44 -10.40 18.14 -4.78
C SER A 44 -11.86 18.60 -4.81
N TYR A 45 -12.40 18.91 -3.64
CA TYR A 45 -13.75 19.42 -3.51
C TYR A 45 -13.74 20.63 -2.59
N GLU A 46 -14.18 21.77 -3.11
CA GLU A 46 -14.19 23.06 -2.40
C GLU A 46 -12.83 23.39 -1.74
N GLY A 47 -11.75 23.12 -2.46
CA GLY A 47 -10.38 23.38 -1.99
C GLY A 47 -9.81 22.36 -1.01
N THR A 48 -10.60 21.37 -0.58
CA THR A 48 -10.14 20.31 0.30
C THR A 48 -9.74 19.08 -0.51
N PRO A 49 -8.52 18.55 -0.31
CA PRO A 49 -8.11 17.33 -0.99
C PRO A 49 -8.76 16.08 -0.37
N TYR A 50 -9.23 15.20 -1.24
CA TYR A 50 -9.79 13.90 -0.89
C TYR A 50 -8.92 12.82 -1.51
N LEU A 51 -8.36 11.94 -0.68
CA LEU A 51 -7.53 10.83 -1.13
C LEU A 51 -8.25 9.51 -0.87
N PHE A 52 -8.29 8.67 -1.90
CA PHE A 52 -8.90 7.35 -1.83
C PHE A 52 -7.84 6.31 -2.11
N ILE A 53 -7.54 5.47 -1.13
CA ILE A 53 -6.50 4.45 -1.22
C ILE A 53 -7.17 3.08 -1.27
N ASP A 54 -7.15 2.47 -2.43
CA ASP A 54 -7.73 1.14 -2.66
C ASP A 54 -6.71 0.10 -3.14
N GLY A 55 -5.44 0.46 -3.11
CA GLY A 55 -4.35 -0.46 -3.42
C GLY A 55 -3.11 -0.18 -2.58
N ALA A 56 -2.35 -1.23 -2.34
CA ALA A 56 -1.03 -1.16 -1.73
C ALA A 56 -0.16 -2.23 -2.39
N LEU A 57 1.07 -1.87 -2.75
CA LEU A 57 1.97 -2.75 -3.45
C LEU A 57 3.35 -2.69 -2.78
N GLU A 58 3.80 -3.82 -2.24
CA GLU A 58 5.12 -3.92 -1.65
C GLU A 58 6.19 -3.84 -2.74
N MET A 59 7.22 -3.04 -2.51
CA MET A 59 8.33 -2.91 -3.45
C MET A 59 9.43 -3.91 -3.11
N GLU A 60 9.92 -4.57 -4.15
CA GLU A 60 11.09 -5.42 -4.08
C GLU A 60 12.34 -4.64 -4.51
N ASN A 61 13.52 -5.17 -4.22
CA ASN A 61 14.81 -4.54 -4.54
C ASN A 61 15.02 -3.17 -3.88
N VAL A 62 14.41 -2.99 -2.71
CA VAL A 62 14.59 -1.83 -1.86
C VAL A 62 15.57 -2.21 -0.76
N THR A 63 16.61 -1.39 -0.56
CA THR A 63 17.48 -1.55 0.59
C THR A 63 16.84 -0.82 1.77
N ALA A 64 16.42 -1.59 2.76
CA ALA A 64 15.79 -1.06 3.95
C ALA A 64 16.52 -1.62 5.17
N ALA A 65 17.38 -0.80 5.75
CA ALA A 65 18.18 -1.16 6.92
C ALA A 65 18.16 -0.01 7.92
N GLY A 66 17.58 -0.28 9.08
CA GLY A 66 17.46 0.73 10.13
C GLY A 66 16.68 1.96 9.68
N GLU A 67 17.35 3.09 9.60
CA GLU A 67 16.73 4.37 9.26
C GLU A 67 16.84 4.73 7.77
N LYS A 68 17.45 3.85 6.96
CA LYS A 68 17.70 4.15 5.55
C LYS A 68 16.81 3.29 4.66
N VAL A 69 16.16 3.95 3.72
CA VAL A 69 15.43 3.30 2.64
C VAL A 69 16.00 3.83 1.33
N VAL A 70 16.53 2.93 0.51
CA VAL A 70 17.10 3.28 -0.79
C VAL A 70 16.35 2.55 -1.89
N PHE A 71 15.76 3.31 -2.79
CA PHE A 71 15.05 2.80 -3.94
C PHE A 71 15.99 2.68 -5.14
N SER A 72 16.13 1.48 -5.70
CA SER A 72 16.87 1.27 -6.94
C SER A 72 15.98 1.53 -8.16
N GLU A 73 16.59 1.72 -9.33
CA GLU A 73 15.81 1.79 -10.58
C GLU A 73 15.02 0.51 -10.83
N ALA A 74 15.60 -0.64 -10.49
CA ALA A 74 14.92 -1.92 -10.61
C ALA A 74 13.68 -1.99 -9.72
N ALA A 75 13.75 -1.42 -8.52
CA ALA A 75 12.60 -1.36 -7.62
C ALA A 75 11.44 -0.58 -8.23
N TRP A 76 11.73 0.59 -8.80
CA TRP A 76 10.71 1.42 -9.45
C TRP A 76 10.14 0.77 -10.70
N ARG A 77 10.98 0.20 -11.54
CA ARG A 77 10.55 -0.48 -12.76
C ARG A 77 9.59 -1.61 -12.45
N LYS A 78 9.94 -2.43 -11.47
CA LYS A 78 9.12 -3.56 -11.05
C LYS A 78 7.82 -3.11 -10.41
N ALA A 79 7.86 -2.03 -9.62
CA ALA A 79 6.66 -1.46 -9.01
C ALA A 79 5.68 -0.94 -10.05
N TYR A 80 6.14 -0.17 -11.04
CA TYR A 80 5.28 0.32 -12.11
C TYR A 80 4.70 -0.80 -12.97
N GLN A 81 5.48 -1.84 -13.22
CA GLN A 81 4.98 -3.04 -13.90
C GLN A 81 3.86 -3.69 -13.09
N GLY A 82 4.05 -3.84 -11.79
CA GLY A 82 3.03 -4.39 -10.88
C GLY A 82 1.76 -3.55 -10.84
N ILE A 83 1.89 -2.22 -10.90
CA ILE A 83 0.73 -1.32 -10.95
C ILE A 83 -0.05 -1.55 -12.24
N GLU A 84 0.61 -1.60 -13.38
CA GLU A 84 -0.06 -1.85 -14.67
C GLU A 84 -0.79 -3.19 -14.69
N GLU A 85 -0.18 -4.22 -14.13
CA GLU A 85 -0.73 -5.58 -14.16
C GLU A 85 -1.87 -5.78 -13.15
N THR A 86 -1.75 -5.21 -11.96
CA THR A 86 -2.63 -5.51 -10.83
C THR A 86 -3.55 -4.35 -10.45
N PHE A 87 -3.08 -3.12 -10.59
CA PHE A 87 -3.82 -1.92 -10.19
C PHE A 87 -3.98 -0.93 -11.34
N PRO A 88 -4.58 -1.35 -12.47
CA PRO A 88 -4.71 -0.46 -13.62
C PRO A 88 -5.53 0.79 -13.26
N LYS A 89 -5.14 1.93 -13.82
CA LYS A 89 -5.77 3.23 -13.60
C LYS A 89 -5.64 3.78 -12.17
N ARG A 90 -4.79 3.18 -11.33
CA ARG A 90 -4.45 3.75 -10.04
C ARG A 90 -3.15 4.52 -10.14
N THR A 91 -3.03 5.56 -9.34
CA THR A 91 -1.82 6.39 -9.28
C THR A 91 -1.20 6.28 -7.90
N VAL A 92 0.10 6.58 -7.82
CA VAL A 92 0.81 6.58 -6.55
C VAL A 92 0.35 7.77 -5.72
N GLN A 93 -0.17 7.48 -4.53
CA GLN A 93 -0.63 8.49 -3.58
C GLN A 93 0.28 8.61 -2.36
N GLY A 94 1.34 7.84 -2.32
CA GLY A 94 2.30 7.84 -1.24
C GLY A 94 2.98 6.49 -1.08
N TRP A 95 3.54 6.28 0.09
CA TRP A 95 4.27 5.06 0.40
C TRP A 95 4.04 4.61 1.83
N PHE A 96 4.41 3.37 2.12
CA PHE A 96 4.32 2.81 3.46
C PHE A 96 5.64 2.22 3.89
N ILE A 97 5.88 2.30 5.20
CA ILE A 97 7.03 1.69 5.87
C ILE A 97 6.49 0.94 7.08
N CYS A 98 6.66 -0.38 7.08
CA CYS A 98 6.21 -1.24 8.17
C CYS A 98 7.43 -1.89 8.81
N GLY A 99 7.63 -1.64 10.08
CA GLY A 99 8.74 -2.17 10.86
C GLY A 99 8.34 -3.35 11.72
N ALA A 100 9.33 -4.03 12.29
CA ALA A 100 9.10 -5.12 13.22
C ALA A 100 8.33 -4.63 14.46
N PRO A 101 7.54 -5.49 15.12
CA PRO A 101 6.83 -5.09 16.34
C PRO A 101 7.79 -4.53 17.37
N GLY A 102 7.45 -3.35 17.91
CA GLY A 102 8.26 -2.67 18.90
C GLY A 102 9.39 -1.82 18.37
N CYS A 103 9.64 -1.78 17.06
CA CYS A 103 10.61 -0.85 16.52
C CYS A 103 10.07 0.59 16.55
N ILE A 104 10.96 1.56 16.65
CA ILE A 104 10.59 2.97 16.63
C ILE A 104 10.84 3.50 15.22
N LEU A 105 9.76 3.96 14.57
CA LEU A 105 9.84 4.59 13.26
C LEU A 105 9.65 6.10 13.42
N SER A 106 10.72 6.86 13.16
CA SER A 106 10.65 8.31 13.20
C SER A 106 10.43 8.88 11.79
N PRO A 107 9.39 9.70 11.58
CA PRO A 107 9.13 10.26 10.26
C PRO A 107 10.27 11.09 9.71
N LEU A 108 11.02 11.79 10.56
CA LEU A 108 12.13 12.63 10.13
C LEU A 108 13.26 11.83 9.47
N ASN A 109 13.42 10.56 9.79
CA ASN A 109 14.42 9.71 9.16
C ASN A 109 14.16 9.52 7.65
N TYR A 110 12.93 9.75 7.20
CA TYR A 110 12.51 9.52 5.83
C TYR A 110 12.18 10.82 5.07
N TRP A 111 12.52 11.97 5.65
CA TRP A 111 12.24 13.28 5.06
C TRP A 111 12.87 13.45 3.68
N LYS A 112 14.12 13.06 3.53
CA LYS A 112 14.85 13.12 2.26
C LYS A 112 14.19 12.27 1.18
N GLN A 113 13.90 11.02 1.50
CA GLN A 113 13.29 10.06 0.59
C GLN A 113 11.90 10.51 0.18
N HIS A 114 11.12 11.00 1.13
CA HIS A 114 9.79 11.50 0.85
C HIS A 114 9.84 12.70 -0.12
N GLY A 115 10.72 13.65 0.14
CA GLY A 115 10.89 14.80 -0.75
C GLY A 115 11.40 14.44 -2.14
N GLN A 116 12.28 13.46 -2.22
CA GLN A 116 12.88 13.02 -3.48
C GLN A 116 11.89 12.25 -4.37
N TYR A 117 11.15 11.31 -3.80
CA TYR A 117 10.32 10.37 -4.56
C TYR A 117 8.82 10.63 -4.44
N PHE A 118 8.38 11.32 -3.40
CA PHE A 118 6.98 11.59 -3.12
C PHE A 118 6.75 13.08 -2.84
N GLY A 119 7.41 13.92 -3.64
CA GLY A 119 7.40 15.37 -3.46
C GLY A 119 6.13 16.08 -3.96
N GLY A 120 5.21 15.34 -4.57
CA GLY A 120 3.93 15.89 -5.00
C GLY A 120 3.07 16.33 -3.82
N LYS A 121 2.08 17.18 -4.10
CA LYS A 121 1.19 17.71 -3.07
C LYS A 121 0.36 16.56 -2.45
N ASN A 122 0.30 16.54 -1.11
CA ASN A 122 -0.48 15.60 -0.33
C ASN A 122 -0.07 14.12 -0.52
N GLN A 123 1.17 13.86 -0.92
CA GLN A 123 1.68 12.50 -0.94
C GLN A 123 1.82 11.97 0.49
N LEU A 124 1.28 10.79 0.71
CA LEU A 124 1.21 10.18 2.04
C LEU A 124 2.48 9.43 2.41
N MET A 125 2.79 9.41 3.70
CA MET A 125 3.75 8.46 4.28
C MET A 125 3.06 7.74 5.43
N TYR A 126 2.93 6.42 5.31
CA TYR A 126 2.33 5.56 6.32
C TYR A 126 3.44 4.85 7.09
N LEU A 127 3.44 4.97 8.41
CA LEU A 127 4.38 4.28 9.29
C LEU A 127 3.61 3.34 10.22
N ASN A 128 4.07 2.10 10.32
CA ASN A 128 3.49 1.11 11.22
C ASN A 128 4.59 0.27 11.87
N SER A 129 4.63 0.25 13.19
CA SER A 129 5.56 -0.56 13.97
C SER A 129 5.00 -1.92 14.38
N GLY A 130 3.86 -2.32 13.83
CA GLY A 130 3.24 -3.61 14.11
C GLY A 130 2.48 -3.70 15.44
N ILE A 131 2.35 -2.59 16.17
CA ILE A 131 1.57 -2.53 17.40
C ILE A 131 0.24 -1.83 17.09
N ASP A 132 -0.89 -2.41 17.54
CA ASP A 132 -2.20 -1.83 17.32
C ASP A 132 -2.28 -0.39 17.87
N GLY A 133 -2.73 0.52 17.01
CA GLY A 133 -2.87 1.93 17.35
C GLY A 133 -1.62 2.77 17.19
N GLU A 134 -0.51 2.16 16.74
CA GLU A 134 0.74 2.91 16.50
C GLU A 134 0.99 3.20 15.02
N GLU A 135 0.03 2.93 14.15
CA GLU A 135 0.11 3.39 12.79
C GLU A 135 -0.13 4.89 12.70
N ALA A 136 0.67 5.56 11.87
CA ALA A 136 0.58 6.99 11.66
C ALA A 136 0.70 7.34 10.18
N LEU A 137 -0.02 8.35 9.77
CA LEU A 137 -0.01 8.88 8.41
C LEU A 137 0.42 10.34 8.42
N TYR A 138 1.29 10.67 7.50
CA TYR A 138 1.90 11.98 7.38
C TYR A 138 1.78 12.52 5.96
N VAL A 139 1.72 13.83 5.85
CA VAL A 139 1.95 14.55 4.59
C VAL A 139 3.02 15.59 4.82
N ALA A 140 3.79 15.92 3.78
CA ALA A 140 4.80 16.96 3.90
C ALA A 140 4.14 18.34 3.99
N SER A 141 4.67 19.17 4.86
CA SER A 141 4.30 20.57 4.99
C SER A 141 5.54 21.46 4.91
N GLU A 142 5.37 22.76 4.93
CA GLU A 142 6.49 23.72 4.87
C GLU A 142 7.46 23.55 6.05
N ASP A 143 6.94 23.19 7.22
CA ASP A 143 7.69 23.09 8.47
C ASP A 143 8.06 21.67 8.87
N GLY A 144 7.91 20.70 7.96
CA GLY A 144 8.16 19.30 8.24
C GLY A 144 6.95 18.41 7.89
N PHE A 145 6.83 17.29 8.59
CA PHE A 145 5.69 16.40 8.39
C PHE A 145 4.50 16.83 9.25
N TYR A 146 3.33 16.90 8.63
CA TYR A 146 2.07 17.01 9.33
C TYR A 146 1.48 15.62 9.53
N ARG A 147 1.20 15.26 10.78
CA ARG A 147 0.55 14.00 11.11
C ARG A 147 -0.97 14.15 10.97
N LEU A 148 -1.59 13.31 10.16
CA LEU A 148 -3.04 13.30 10.04
C LEU A 148 -3.67 12.85 11.36
N LYS A 149 -4.77 13.48 11.74
CA LYS A 149 -5.50 13.16 12.97
C LYS A 149 -6.26 11.85 12.87
N GLY A 150 -6.58 11.43 11.66
CA GLY A 150 -7.29 10.20 11.42
C GLY A 150 -7.71 10.05 9.96
N TYR A 151 -8.42 8.98 9.69
CA TYR A 151 -8.91 8.66 8.35
C TYR A 151 -10.13 7.76 8.44
N SER A 152 -10.84 7.60 7.32
CA SER A 152 -12.03 6.74 7.25
C SER A 152 -11.72 5.46 6.50
N VAL A 153 -12.12 4.33 7.05
CA VAL A 153 -12.10 3.04 6.35
C VAL A 153 -13.44 2.85 5.67
N TYR A 154 -13.41 2.55 4.38
CA TYR A 154 -14.62 2.30 3.60
C TYR A 154 -14.62 0.89 3.01
N TYR A 155 -15.79 0.43 2.63
CA TYR A 155 -16.02 -0.93 2.18
C TYR A 155 -16.62 -0.89 0.78
N GLU A 156 -15.82 -1.25 -0.21
CA GLU A 156 -16.26 -1.43 -1.58
C GLU A 156 -15.67 -2.72 -2.12
N ARG A 157 -16.26 -3.23 -3.20
CA ARG A 157 -15.69 -4.39 -3.88
C ARG A 157 -14.30 -4.01 -4.40
N ASN A 158 -13.27 -4.71 -3.93
CA ASN A 158 -11.88 -4.43 -4.26
C ASN A 158 -11.17 -5.71 -4.69
N GLN A 159 -11.50 -6.19 -5.87
CA GLN A 159 -10.96 -7.45 -6.38
C GLN A 159 -9.45 -7.37 -6.62
N MET A 160 -8.95 -6.21 -7.06
CA MET A 160 -7.53 -5.99 -7.29
C MET A 160 -6.71 -6.24 -6.03
N MET A 161 -7.13 -5.69 -4.91
CA MET A 161 -6.40 -5.84 -3.65
C MET A 161 -6.55 -7.26 -3.08
N GLN A 162 -7.72 -7.87 -3.22
CA GLN A 162 -7.92 -9.26 -2.84
C GLN A 162 -6.97 -10.18 -3.61
N ASP A 163 -6.89 -10.01 -4.92
CA ASP A 163 -6.01 -10.80 -5.78
C ASP A 163 -4.54 -10.59 -5.41
N TYR A 164 -4.15 -9.37 -5.16
CA TYR A 164 -2.80 -9.05 -4.73
C TYR A 164 -2.43 -9.75 -3.41
N MET A 165 -3.33 -9.70 -2.42
CA MET A 165 -3.10 -10.32 -1.12
C MET A 165 -2.95 -11.85 -1.24
N ILE A 166 -3.73 -12.49 -2.09
CA ILE A 166 -3.65 -13.94 -2.32
C ILE A 166 -2.32 -14.30 -2.99
N LEU A 167 -1.90 -13.55 -4.00
CA LEU A 167 -0.62 -13.77 -4.67
C LEU A 167 0.57 -13.62 -3.70
N ARG A 168 0.52 -12.66 -2.80
CA ARG A 168 1.58 -12.48 -1.79
C ARG A 168 1.61 -13.62 -0.79
N LYS A 169 0.47 -14.17 -0.40
CA LYS A 169 0.41 -15.36 0.46
C LYS A 169 1.03 -16.58 -0.23
N ASP A 170 0.76 -16.78 -1.51
CA ASP A 170 1.36 -17.84 -2.30
C ASP A 170 2.89 -17.76 -2.29
N VAL A 171 3.44 -16.60 -2.52
CA VAL A 171 4.90 -16.37 -2.51
C VAL A 171 5.48 -16.73 -1.15
N HIS A 172 4.88 -16.30 -0.06
CA HIS A 172 5.37 -16.60 1.29
C HIS A 172 5.29 -18.10 1.61
N ARG A 173 4.25 -18.79 1.15
CA ARG A 173 4.11 -20.23 1.36
C ARG A 173 5.16 -21.04 0.59
N VAL A 174 5.50 -20.62 -0.62
CA VAL A 174 6.57 -21.24 -1.41
C VAL A 174 7.89 -21.15 -0.65
N GLU A 175 8.19 -20.00 -0.08
CA GLU A 175 9.42 -19.79 0.71
C GLU A 175 9.49 -20.70 1.94
N THR A 176 8.37 -20.99 2.57
CA THR A 176 8.32 -21.88 3.74
C THR A 176 8.28 -23.36 3.39
N GLY A 177 8.13 -23.69 2.11
CA GLY A 177 8.09 -25.08 1.63
C GLY A 177 6.86 -25.86 2.08
N SER A 178 5.85 -25.21 2.65
CA SER A 178 4.65 -25.87 3.14
C SER A 178 3.47 -25.64 2.18
N GLY A 179 2.76 -26.72 1.82
CA GLY A 179 1.50 -26.64 1.15
C GLY A 179 1.53 -26.38 -0.35
N ASP A 180 2.47 -26.94 -1.08
CA ASP A 180 2.59 -26.83 -2.55
C ASP A 180 1.26 -27.07 -3.28
N ARG A 181 0.49 -28.03 -2.80
CA ARG A 181 -0.81 -28.35 -3.39
C ARG A 181 -1.82 -27.21 -3.22
N VAL A 182 -1.85 -26.61 -2.05
CA VAL A 182 -2.74 -25.48 -1.74
C VAL A 182 -2.34 -24.27 -2.57
N ILE A 183 -1.05 -24.01 -2.74
CA ILE A 183 -0.51 -22.94 -3.57
C ILE A 183 -0.94 -23.10 -5.02
N ARG A 184 -0.84 -24.32 -5.57
CA ARG A 184 -1.28 -24.59 -6.95
C ARG A 184 -2.78 -24.33 -7.12
N ASP A 185 -3.59 -24.75 -6.15
CA ASP A 185 -5.04 -24.53 -6.19
C ASP A 185 -5.37 -23.02 -6.20
N PHE A 186 -4.68 -22.22 -5.38
CA PHE A 186 -4.86 -20.78 -5.36
C PHE A 186 -4.44 -20.14 -6.69
N ARG A 187 -3.30 -20.52 -7.24
CA ARG A 187 -2.85 -20.01 -8.54
C ARG A 187 -3.81 -20.36 -9.66
N SER A 188 -4.29 -21.59 -9.70
CA SER A 188 -5.28 -22.01 -10.69
C SER A 188 -6.55 -21.17 -10.62
N ARG A 189 -7.04 -20.88 -9.42
CA ARG A 189 -8.20 -20.02 -9.21
C ARG A 189 -7.96 -18.59 -9.68
N MET A 190 -6.79 -18.05 -9.40
CA MET A 190 -6.43 -16.70 -9.83
C MET A 190 -6.31 -16.59 -11.33
N GLU A 191 -5.68 -17.55 -11.98
CA GLU A 191 -5.59 -17.62 -13.45
C GLU A 191 -6.96 -17.73 -14.08
N GLY A 192 -7.84 -18.58 -13.54
CA GLY A 192 -9.22 -18.71 -13.99
C GLY A 192 -9.98 -17.39 -13.91
N ARG A 193 -9.85 -16.65 -12.80
CA ARG A 193 -10.47 -15.34 -12.66
C ARG A 193 -9.94 -14.30 -13.64
N LYS A 194 -8.64 -14.30 -13.88
CA LYS A 194 -8.03 -13.38 -14.86
C LYS A 194 -8.53 -13.69 -16.29
N GLN A 195 -8.63 -14.96 -16.66
CA GLN A 195 -9.16 -15.37 -17.94
C GLN A 195 -10.63 -14.99 -18.10
N GLU A 196 -11.45 -15.20 -17.08
CA GLU A 196 -12.85 -14.77 -17.09
C GLU A 196 -12.98 -13.25 -17.23
N ALA A 197 -12.16 -12.48 -16.52
CA ALA A 197 -12.15 -11.02 -16.62
C ALA A 197 -11.79 -10.55 -18.03
N VAL A 198 -10.86 -11.21 -18.70
CA VAL A 198 -10.48 -10.91 -20.08
C VAL A 198 -11.59 -11.33 -21.06
N SER A 199 -12.21 -12.49 -20.88
CA SER A 199 -13.24 -13.01 -21.79
C SER A 199 -14.56 -12.26 -21.72
N ARG A 200 -14.88 -11.63 -20.60
CA ARG A 200 -16.09 -10.82 -20.42
C ARG A 200 -16.00 -9.41 -20.98
N ASN A 201 -14.95 -9.11 -21.70
CA ASN A 201 -14.64 -7.85 -22.37
C ASN A 201 -14.66 -6.59 -21.47
N GLY A 202 -14.88 -5.41 -22.06
CA GLY A 202 -14.75 -4.15 -21.37
C GLY A 202 -15.74 -3.87 -20.23
N THR A 203 -16.83 -4.61 -20.16
CA THR A 203 -17.86 -4.41 -19.12
C THR A 203 -17.31 -4.57 -17.71
N ILE A 204 -16.52 -5.61 -17.46
CA ILE A 204 -15.91 -5.84 -16.16
C ILE A 204 -14.83 -4.81 -15.86
N ARG A 205 -14.05 -4.41 -16.88
CA ARG A 205 -13.07 -3.34 -16.72
C ARG A 205 -13.70 -2.02 -16.32
N THR A 206 -14.85 -1.73 -16.89
CA THR A 206 -15.62 -0.51 -16.58
C THR A 206 -16.15 -0.55 -15.15
N LEU A 207 -16.64 -1.70 -14.70
CA LEU A 207 -17.17 -1.88 -13.35
C LEU A 207 -16.05 -1.96 -12.29
N GLY A 208 -14.86 -2.42 -12.66
CA GLY A 208 -13.71 -2.51 -11.80
C GLY A 208 -12.96 -1.19 -11.59
N THR A 209 -13.40 -0.16 -12.25
CA THR A 209 -12.87 1.21 -12.15
C THR A 209 -13.92 2.19 -11.57
#